data_77d96e49eefea09524a6c8beb0d6538d
#
_entry.id   77d96e49eefea09524a6c8beb0d6538d
#
_cell.length_a   1.000
_cell.length_b   1.000
_cell.length_c   1.000
_cell.angle_alpha   90.00
_cell.angle_beta   90.00
_cell.angle_gamma   90.00
#
_symmetry.space_group_name_H-M   'P 1'
#
loop_
_entity.id
_entity.type
_entity.pdbx_description
1 polymer ?
#
loop_
_entity_poly.entity_id
_entity_poly.type
_entity_poly.pdbx_seq_one_letter_code
_entity_poly.pdbx_strand_id
1 'polypeptide(L)'
;MTAPFKELAFAKADILSEECRNIKATNLLVKTPDGVKAYNSDYLGVRMWLEEVRAETSEDLKVLVVGMGGAGKAAAEAARSLGMDLTLMNRTVHDESIRPLDEFCSHFREADVIIYNIPAAIPEINSLTDNDFTPGKAKFILEANYRDPSFNTSFIKRMTNTNPLARYSGGKTWLLYQAVTGYEIFTGERPDLQKMSDVL
;
A
#
# COMPACT_ATOMS: atom_id res chain seq x y z
N MET A 1 -12.13 -2.15 -11.21
CA MET A 1 -11.96 -0.98 -12.12
C MET A 1 -10.56 -0.41 -11.97
N THR A 2 -9.96 0.15 -13.01
CA THR A 2 -8.58 0.66 -12.96
C THR A 2 -8.49 2.09 -13.52
N ALA A 3 -7.32 2.72 -13.41
CA ALA A 3 -7.07 4.01 -14.03
C ALA A 3 -7.34 3.96 -15.56
N PRO A 4 -7.89 5.02 -16.18
CA PRO A 4 -8.21 6.33 -15.60
C PRO A 4 -9.62 6.45 -15.01
N PHE A 5 -10.38 5.38 -14.88
CA PHE A 5 -11.82 5.41 -14.61
C PHE A 5 -12.21 5.48 -13.12
N LYS A 6 -11.26 5.40 -12.19
CA LYS A 6 -11.55 5.35 -10.74
C LYS A 6 -12.29 6.60 -10.22
N GLU A 7 -11.93 7.79 -10.71
CA GLU A 7 -12.58 9.05 -10.32
C GLU A 7 -13.96 9.21 -10.97
N LEU A 8 -14.09 8.82 -12.24
CA LEU A 8 -15.37 8.82 -12.94
C LEU A 8 -16.38 7.88 -12.26
N ALA A 9 -15.93 6.70 -11.88
CA ALA A 9 -16.77 5.73 -11.18
C ALA A 9 -17.20 6.23 -9.80
N PHE A 10 -16.30 6.89 -9.08
CA PHE A 10 -16.62 7.56 -7.82
C PHE A 10 -17.73 8.61 -8.03
N ALA A 11 -17.63 9.45 -9.06
CA ALA A 11 -18.61 10.49 -9.36
C ALA A 11 -19.97 9.95 -9.82
N LYS A 12 -20.05 8.68 -10.27
CA LYS A 12 -21.26 8.04 -10.78
C LYS A 12 -21.92 7.07 -9.80
N ALA A 13 -21.29 6.76 -8.67
CA ALA A 13 -21.86 5.90 -7.65
C ALA A 13 -22.95 6.62 -6.86
N ASP A 14 -24.02 5.91 -6.53
CA ASP A 14 -25.15 6.44 -5.74
C ASP A 14 -24.79 6.50 -4.26
N ILE A 15 -24.03 5.51 -3.78
CA ILE A 15 -23.64 5.36 -2.38
C ILE A 15 -22.13 5.22 -2.31
N LEU A 16 -21.47 6.01 -1.47
CA LEU A 16 -20.04 5.98 -1.25
C LEU A 16 -19.72 5.40 0.13
N SER A 17 -18.80 4.46 0.19
CA SER A 17 -18.17 4.07 1.45
C SER A 17 -17.31 5.23 2.00
N GLU A 18 -16.94 5.16 3.27
CA GLU A 18 -16.21 6.24 3.95
C GLU A 18 -14.85 6.48 3.29
N GLU A 19 -14.08 5.42 3.07
CA GLU A 19 -12.79 5.51 2.41
C GLU A 19 -12.87 6.09 0.99
N CYS A 20 -13.92 5.76 0.24
CA CYS A 20 -14.13 6.34 -1.09
C CYS A 20 -14.34 7.85 -1.04
N ARG A 21 -15.04 8.38 -0.01
CA ARG A 21 -15.21 9.84 0.17
C ARG A 21 -13.89 10.54 0.43
N ASN A 22 -13.02 9.93 1.24
CA ASN A 22 -11.72 10.50 1.61
C ASN A 22 -10.72 10.42 0.44
N ILE A 23 -10.68 9.29 -0.26
CA ILE A 23 -9.76 9.05 -1.41
C ILE A 23 -10.23 9.76 -2.67
N LYS A 24 -11.56 9.97 -2.84
CA LYS A 24 -12.24 10.48 -4.04
C LYS A 24 -12.03 9.59 -5.28
N ALA A 25 -11.91 8.29 -5.06
CA ALA A 25 -11.76 7.29 -6.11
C ALA A 25 -12.33 5.95 -5.67
N THR A 26 -12.86 5.17 -6.61
CA THR A 26 -13.31 3.79 -6.39
C THR A 26 -12.76 2.85 -7.45
N ASN A 27 -12.52 1.60 -7.09
CA ASN A 27 -12.21 0.54 -8.04
C ASN A 27 -13.18 -0.64 -7.97
N LEU A 28 -14.16 -0.60 -7.06
CA LEU A 28 -15.14 -1.65 -6.85
C LEU A 28 -16.55 -1.04 -6.75
N LEU A 29 -17.47 -1.49 -7.61
CA LEU A 29 -18.87 -1.07 -7.62
C LEU A 29 -19.76 -2.29 -7.42
N VAL A 30 -20.69 -2.19 -6.48
CA VAL A 30 -21.65 -3.25 -6.14
C VAL A 30 -23.05 -2.72 -6.30
N LYS A 31 -23.89 -3.45 -7.06
CA LYS A 31 -25.30 -3.14 -7.18
C LYS A 31 -26.02 -3.60 -5.89
N THR A 32 -26.74 -2.68 -5.27
CA THR A 32 -27.58 -2.94 -4.09
C THR A 32 -29.02 -2.54 -4.38
N PRO A 33 -30.00 -2.89 -3.53
CA PRO A 33 -31.40 -2.43 -3.68
C PRO A 33 -31.51 -0.90 -3.70
N ASP A 34 -30.62 -0.19 -3.00
CA ASP A 34 -30.64 1.27 -2.85
C ASP A 34 -29.77 2.01 -3.89
N GLY A 35 -29.19 1.30 -4.86
CA GLY A 35 -28.36 1.87 -5.91
C GLY A 35 -26.98 1.22 -6.01
N VAL A 36 -26.07 1.86 -6.74
CA VAL A 36 -24.69 1.40 -6.94
C VAL A 36 -23.79 1.92 -5.82
N LYS A 37 -23.30 1.00 -4.99
CA LYS A 37 -22.38 1.32 -3.90
C LYS A 37 -20.93 1.18 -4.32
N ALA A 38 -20.11 2.19 -4.00
CA ALA A 38 -18.69 2.25 -4.30
C ALA A 38 -17.84 1.87 -3.10
N TYR A 39 -16.77 1.11 -3.37
CA TYR A 39 -15.71 0.74 -2.43
C TYR A 39 -14.35 0.91 -3.07
N ASN A 40 -13.29 0.92 -2.25
CA ASN A 40 -11.91 0.96 -2.72
C ASN A 40 -11.13 -0.24 -2.18
N SER A 41 -10.93 -1.26 -3.03
CA SER A 41 -10.22 -2.49 -2.62
C SER A 41 -8.71 -2.30 -2.47
N ASP A 42 -8.09 -1.25 -3.05
CA ASP A 42 -6.71 -0.88 -2.75
C ASP A 42 -6.58 -0.49 -1.27
N TYR A 43 -7.47 0.37 -0.80
CA TYR A 43 -7.54 0.77 0.61
C TYR A 43 -7.78 -0.43 1.53
N LEU A 44 -8.80 -1.23 1.23
CA LEU A 44 -9.18 -2.37 2.07
C LEU A 44 -8.05 -3.39 2.16
N GLY A 45 -7.41 -3.70 1.02
CA GLY A 45 -6.30 -4.64 0.97
C GLY A 45 -5.06 -4.16 1.73
N VAL A 46 -4.67 -2.89 1.55
CA VAL A 46 -3.54 -2.31 2.29
C VAL A 46 -3.84 -2.22 3.77
N ARG A 47 -5.06 -1.84 4.16
CA ARG A 47 -5.47 -1.80 5.55
C ARG A 47 -5.37 -3.17 6.21
N MET A 48 -5.88 -4.23 5.56
CA MET A 48 -5.78 -5.60 6.05
C MET A 48 -4.32 -6.02 6.24
N TRP A 49 -3.44 -5.73 5.27
CA TRP A 49 -2.02 -6.02 5.38
C TRP A 49 -1.35 -5.24 6.53
N LEU A 50 -1.66 -3.95 6.70
CA LEU A 50 -1.13 -3.13 7.81
C LEU A 50 -1.60 -3.63 9.18
N GLU A 51 -2.84 -4.13 9.30
CA GLU A 51 -3.35 -4.74 10.53
C GLU A 51 -2.58 -6.00 10.90
N GLU A 52 -2.21 -6.84 9.92
CA GLU A 52 -1.36 -8.02 10.15
C GLU A 52 0.05 -7.64 10.59
N VAL A 53 0.69 -6.69 9.89
CA VAL A 53 2.02 -6.18 10.27
C VAL A 53 2.03 -5.62 11.69
N ARG A 54 1.00 -4.85 12.06
CA ARG A 54 0.86 -4.28 13.41
C ARG A 54 0.68 -5.38 14.46
N ALA A 55 -0.07 -6.42 14.16
CA ALA A 55 -0.28 -7.55 15.08
C ALA A 55 1.02 -8.35 15.34
N GLU A 56 1.93 -8.41 14.33
CA GLU A 56 3.22 -9.08 14.49
C GLU A 56 4.21 -8.29 15.36
N THR A 57 4.15 -6.97 15.35
CA THR A 57 5.15 -6.12 16.02
C THR A 57 4.71 -5.60 17.39
N SER A 58 3.40 -5.45 17.61
CA SER A 58 2.82 -4.83 18.83
C SER A 58 3.36 -3.41 19.14
N GLU A 59 3.83 -2.68 18.12
CA GLU A 59 4.46 -1.36 18.22
C GLU A 59 3.66 -0.29 17.47
N ASP A 60 3.87 0.98 17.82
CA ASP A 60 3.41 2.13 17.02
C ASP A 60 4.33 2.29 15.80
N LEU A 61 3.83 1.87 14.64
CA LEU A 61 4.61 1.81 13.40
C LEU A 61 4.62 3.16 12.67
N LYS A 62 5.81 3.57 12.22
CA LYS A 62 6.00 4.68 11.29
C LYS A 62 5.85 4.20 9.85
N VAL A 63 4.91 4.78 9.14
CA VAL A 63 4.58 4.39 7.75
C VAL A 63 5.06 5.46 6.78
N LEU A 64 5.83 5.06 5.78
CA LEU A 64 6.24 5.87 4.65
C LEU A 64 5.46 5.44 3.40
N VAL A 65 4.65 6.32 2.84
CA VAL A 65 3.98 6.08 1.55
C VAL A 65 4.68 6.85 0.45
N VAL A 66 5.21 6.14 -0.54
CA VAL A 66 5.98 6.69 -1.66
C VAL A 66 5.16 6.62 -2.95
N GLY A 67 4.88 7.80 -3.55
CA GLY A 67 4.03 7.94 -4.73
C GLY A 67 2.55 8.16 -4.37
N MET A 68 2.03 9.35 -4.69
CA MET A 68 0.68 9.80 -4.31
C MET A 68 -0.32 9.74 -5.47
N GLY A 69 -0.19 8.72 -6.34
CA GLY A 69 -1.22 8.34 -7.31
C GLY A 69 -2.44 7.66 -6.64
N GLY A 70 -3.33 7.08 -7.43
CA GLY A 70 -4.56 6.44 -6.89
C GLY A 70 -4.28 5.36 -5.84
N ALA A 71 -3.28 4.49 -6.06
CA ALA A 71 -2.86 3.47 -5.09
C ALA A 71 -2.24 4.11 -3.83
N GLY A 72 -1.38 5.12 -4.00
CA GLY A 72 -0.75 5.81 -2.86
C GLY A 72 -1.74 6.57 -1.99
N LYS A 73 -2.75 7.22 -2.58
CA LYS A 73 -3.84 7.85 -1.82
C LYS A 73 -4.62 6.82 -0.99
N ALA A 74 -4.88 5.64 -1.57
CA ALA A 74 -5.55 4.54 -0.88
C ALA A 74 -4.69 3.99 0.27
N ALA A 75 -3.39 3.80 0.05
CA ALA A 75 -2.44 3.37 1.08
C ALA A 75 -2.31 4.39 2.22
N ALA A 76 -2.21 5.68 1.89
CA ALA A 76 -2.17 6.75 2.88
C ALA A 76 -3.43 6.79 3.75
N GLU A 77 -4.60 6.63 3.14
CA GLU A 77 -5.87 6.59 3.86
C GLU A 77 -5.97 5.34 4.76
N ALA A 78 -5.46 4.19 4.30
CA ALA A 78 -5.40 2.97 5.10
C ALA A 78 -4.55 3.19 6.38
N ALA A 79 -3.37 3.77 6.26
CA ALA A 79 -2.51 4.09 7.40
C ALA A 79 -3.16 5.11 8.35
N ARG A 80 -3.80 6.18 7.82
CA ARG A 80 -4.53 7.17 8.62
C ARG A 80 -5.68 6.55 9.39
N SER A 81 -6.48 5.69 8.76
CA SER A 81 -7.64 5.04 9.40
C SER A 81 -7.24 4.14 10.57
N LEU A 82 -5.99 3.69 10.60
CA LEU A 82 -5.39 2.91 11.67
C LEU A 82 -4.66 3.77 12.72
N GLY A 83 -4.64 5.10 12.55
CA GLY A 83 -3.97 6.04 13.47
C GLY A 83 -2.44 5.92 13.46
N MET A 84 -1.84 5.43 12.37
CA MET A 84 -0.39 5.26 12.24
C MET A 84 0.33 6.59 11.99
N ASP A 85 1.58 6.72 12.46
CA ASP A 85 2.46 7.85 12.14
C ASP A 85 2.84 7.79 10.65
N LEU A 86 2.41 8.78 9.86
CA LEU A 86 2.41 8.73 8.40
C LEU A 86 3.25 9.84 7.79
N THR A 87 4.25 9.45 7.00
CA THR A 87 4.99 10.34 6.09
C THR A 87 4.58 10.05 4.64
N LEU A 88 4.33 11.11 3.88
CA LEU A 88 3.98 11.04 2.45
C LEU A 88 5.14 11.55 1.60
N MET A 89 5.47 10.82 0.52
CA MET A 89 6.48 11.25 -0.46
C MET A 89 5.94 11.19 -1.88
N ASN A 90 6.31 12.17 -2.69
CA ASN A 90 5.95 12.18 -4.11
C ASN A 90 6.99 12.94 -4.94
N ARG A 91 7.03 12.63 -6.25
CA ARG A 91 7.88 13.36 -7.22
C ARG A 91 7.53 14.84 -7.28
N THR A 92 6.23 15.16 -7.24
CA THR A 92 5.74 16.54 -7.25
C THR A 92 5.20 16.85 -5.86
N VAL A 93 5.79 17.84 -5.22
CA VAL A 93 5.37 18.36 -3.91
C VAL A 93 4.30 19.44 -4.16
N HIS A 94 3.06 19.16 -3.80
CA HIS A 94 1.94 20.08 -3.96
C HIS A 94 1.62 20.86 -2.69
N ASP A 95 2.03 20.35 -1.54
CA ASP A 95 1.86 20.97 -0.23
C ASP A 95 2.95 20.50 0.74
N GLU A 96 3.05 21.17 1.90
CA GLU A 96 4.09 20.95 2.91
C GLU A 96 4.01 19.56 3.62
N SER A 97 2.88 18.87 3.49
CA SER A 97 2.71 17.53 4.07
C SER A 97 3.37 16.42 3.23
N ILE A 98 3.79 16.74 2.00
CA ILE A 98 4.40 15.81 1.07
C ILE A 98 5.90 16.08 0.99
N ARG A 99 6.73 15.08 1.26
CA ARG A 99 8.19 15.16 1.16
C ARG A 99 8.67 14.88 -0.27
N PRO A 100 9.73 15.52 -0.72
CA PRO A 100 10.35 15.24 -2.03
C PRO A 100 11.13 13.93 -2.03
N LEU A 101 11.33 13.33 -3.22
CA LEU A 101 11.97 12.01 -3.34
C LEU A 101 13.46 12.01 -3.01
N ASP A 102 14.15 13.14 -3.08
CA ASP A 102 15.58 13.27 -2.70
C ASP A 102 15.82 13.06 -1.20
N GLU A 103 14.76 13.18 -0.37
CA GLU A 103 14.79 12.84 1.05
C GLU A 103 14.49 11.33 1.32
N PHE A 104 14.31 10.50 0.27
CA PHE A 104 13.87 9.12 0.40
C PHE A 104 14.73 8.29 1.37
N CYS A 105 16.08 8.35 1.28
CA CYS A 105 16.95 7.53 2.10
C CYS A 105 16.81 7.81 3.60
N SER A 106 16.63 9.08 4.00
CA SER A 106 16.42 9.45 5.41
C SER A 106 15.10 8.93 5.93
N HIS A 107 14.01 9.16 5.19
CA HIS A 107 12.68 8.68 5.57
C HIS A 107 12.55 7.15 5.50
N PHE A 108 13.21 6.49 4.54
CA PHE A 108 13.29 5.03 4.50
C PHE A 108 13.94 4.46 5.76
N ARG A 109 15.03 5.07 6.23
CA ARG A 109 15.74 4.66 7.45
C ARG A 109 14.85 4.75 8.68
N GLU A 110 14.08 5.83 8.82
CA GLU A 110 13.23 6.12 9.97
C GLU A 110 11.94 5.29 10.00
N ALA A 111 11.42 4.92 8.82
CA ALA A 111 10.16 4.20 8.70
C ALA A 111 10.31 2.72 9.05
N ASP A 112 9.28 2.17 9.70
CA ASP A 112 9.12 0.75 9.99
C ASP A 112 8.42 0.04 8.82
N VAL A 113 7.51 0.75 8.15
CA VAL A 113 6.73 0.27 7.01
C VAL A 113 6.91 1.21 5.83
N ILE A 114 7.30 0.69 4.68
CA ILE A 114 7.41 1.40 3.42
C ILE A 114 6.36 0.87 2.45
N ILE A 115 5.45 1.72 1.98
CA ILE A 115 4.47 1.36 0.94
C ILE A 115 4.84 2.09 -0.34
N TYR A 116 5.36 1.35 -1.30
CA TYR A 116 5.92 1.90 -2.53
C TYR A 116 4.95 1.76 -3.71
N ASN A 117 4.52 2.91 -4.28
CA ASN A 117 3.46 2.99 -5.28
C ASN A 117 3.91 3.63 -6.61
N ILE A 118 5.21 3.93 -6.76
CA ILE A 118 5.74 4.44 -8.03
C ILE A 118 5.94 3.25 -8.98
N PRO A 119 5.47 3.33 -10.26
CA PRO A 119 5.53 2.19 -11.18
C PRO A 119 6.93 1.90 -11.75
N ALA A 120 7.96 2.55 -11.24
CA ALA A 120 9.36 2.35 -11.61
C ALA A 120 10.27 2.62 -10.40
N ALA A 121 11.47 2.02 -10.41
CA ALA A 121 12.48 2.31 -9.41
C ALA A 121 12.94 3.78 -9.50
N ILE A 122 13.01 4.45 -8.35
CA ILE A 122 13.65 5.77 -8.25
C ILE A 122 15.16 5.59 -8.02
N PRO A 123 16.01 6.54 -8.49
CA PRO A 123 17.46 6.44 -8.33
C PRO A 123 17.92 6.29 -6.87
N GLU A 124 17.18 6.89 -5.94
CA GLU A 124 17.45 6.91 -4.51
C GLU A 124 17.46 5.50 -3.89
N ILE A 125 16.73 4.52 -4.46
CA ILE A 125 16.79 3.11 -4.02
C ILE A 125 18.20 2.56 -4.13
N ASN A 126 18.97 2.95 -5.16
CA ASN A 126 20.35 2.51 -5.34
C ASN A 126 21.35 3.20 -4.37
N SER A 127 20.92 4.30 -3.76
CA SER A 127 21.72 5.05 -2.78
C SER A 127 21.56 4.50 -1.35
N LEU A 128 20.63 3.58 -1.11
CA LEU A 128 20.44 2.94 0.19
C LEU A 128 21.66 2.08 0.55
N THR A 129 22.12 2.26 1.78
CA THR A 129 23.23 1.51 2.40
C THR A 129 22.70 0.47 3.39
N ASP A 130 23.57 -0.39 3.90
CA ASP A 130 23.20 -1.37 4.92
C ASP A 130 22.70 -0.74 6.23
N ASN A 131 23.19 0.47 6.55
CA ASN A 131 22.72 1.22 7.72
C ASN A 131 21.26 1.68 7.58
N ASP A 132 20.76 1.83 6.35
CA ASP A 132 19.39 2.25 6.10
C ASP A 132 18.37 1.11 6.34
N PHE A 133 18.85 -0.13 6.43
CA PHE A 133 18.00 -1.29 6.76
C PHE A 133 17.74 -1.46 8.25
N THR A 134 18.31 -0.60 9.11
CA THR A 134 18.08 -0.57 10.57
C THR A 134 18.15 -1.95 11.24
N PRO A 135 19.33 -2.62 11.26
CA PRO A 135 19.46 -3.95 11.85
C PRO A 135 18.95 -4.00 13.29
N GLY A 136 18.18 -5.06 13.59
CA GLY A 136 17.59 -5.26 14.92
C GLY A 136 16.22 -4.62 15.14
N LYS A 137 15.69 -3.88 14.14
CA LYS A 137 14.33 -3.32 14.15
C LYS A 137 13.51 -3.92 12.99
N ALA A 138 12.26 -4.26 13.24
CA ALA A 138 11.38 -4.74 12.18
C ALA A 138 11.24 -3.69 11.06
N LYS A 139 11.29 -4.14 9.80
CA LYS A 139 11.13 -3.28 8.63
C LYS A 139 10.34 -4.01 7.55
N PHE A 140 9.26 -3.41 7.09
CA PHE A 140 8.36 -4.01 6.13
C PHE A 140 8.28 -3.16 4.87
N ILE A 141 8.38 -3.79 3.71
CA ILE A 141 8.15 -3.14 2.41
C ILE A 141 6.95 -3.81 1.75
N LEU A 142 5.95 -3.02 1.37
CA LEU A 142 4.87 -3.41 0.46
C LEU A 142 5.02 -2.64 -0.84
N GLU A 143 5.17 -3.33 -1.95
CA GLU A 143 5.25 -2.73 -3.28
C GLU A 143 3.97 -2.98 -4.08
N ALA A 144 3.42 -1.94 -4.73
CA ALA A 144 2.22 -2.07 -5.54
C ALA A 144 2.48 -2.66 -6.94
N ASN A 145 3.71 -2.51 -7.47
CA ASN A 145 4.05 -2.97 -8.80
C ASN A 145 4.32 -4.48 -8.82
N TYR A 146 3.47 -5.23 -9.56
CA TYR A 146 3.59 -6.69 -9.68
C TYR A 146 4.28 -7.15 -10.97
N ARG A 147 4.44 -6.29 -11.97
CA ARG A 147 5.01 -6.65 -13.28
C ARG A 147 6.51 -6.42 -13.34
N ASP A 148 6.95 -5.28 -12.87
CA ASP A 148 8.34 -4.85 -12.90
C ASP A 148 8.72 -4.24 -11.54
N PRO A 149 9.04 -5.09 -10.54
CA PRO A 149 9.31 -4.63 -9.19
C PRO A 149 10.50 -3.67 -9.12
N SER A 150 10.33 -2.59 -8.39
CA SER A 150 11.37 -1.56 -8.17
C SER A 150 12.46 -2.05 -7.23
N PHE A 151 12.12 -2.95 -6.30
CA PHE A 151 13.07 -3.62 -5.40
C PHE A 151 13.48 -4.96 -5.99
N ASN A 152 14.63 -5.01 -6.65
CA ASN A 152 15.12 -6.22 -7.29
C ASN A 152 15.60 -7.29 -6.28
N THR A 153 15.78 -8.52 -6.75
CA THR A 153 16.19 -9.66 -5.91
C THR A 153 17.50 -9.42 -5.16
N SER A 154 18.46 -8.70 -5.75
CA SER A 154 19.74 -8.38 -5.11
C SER A 154 19.54 -7.43 -3.92
N PHE A 155 18.70 -6.41 -4.10
CA PHE A 155 18.32 -5.49 -3.02
C PHE A 155 17.64 -6.23 -1.87
N ILE A 156 16.64 -7.06 -2.18
CA ILE A 156 15.89 -7.82 -1.17
C ILE A 156 16.81 -8.74 -0.38
N LYS A 157 17.70 -9.48 -1.06
CA LYS A 157 18.69 -10.35 -0.40
C LYS A 157 19.63 -9.56 0.49
N ARG A 158 20.16 -8.41 0.01
CA ARG A 158 21.02 -7.56 0.81
C ARG A 158 20.32 -7.07 2.07
N MET A 159 19.08 -6.55 1.93
CA MET A 159 18.28 -6.06 3.04
C MET A 159 18.02 -7.17 4.08
N THR A 160 17.55 -8.34 3.66
CA THR A 160 17.21 -9.44 4.58
C THR A 160 18.45 -10.08 5.22
N ASN A 161 19.60 -10.09 4.54
CA ASN A 161 20.87 -10.54 5.13
C ASN A 161 21.38 -9.56 6.20
N THR A 162 21.25 -8.24 5.96
CA THR A 162 21.66 -7.20 6.89
C THR A 162 20.69 -7.08 8.06
N ASN A 163 19.38 -7.20 7.78
CA ASN A 163 18.33 -7.16 8.79
C ASN A 163 17.39 -8.39 8.65
N PRO A 164 17.60 -9.46 9.42
CA PRO A 164 16.74 -10.66 9.38
C PRO A 164 15.28 -10.42 9.78
N LEU A 165 14.98 -9.29 10.42
CA LEU A 165 13.61 -8.86 10.75
C LEU A 165 12.94 -8.08 9.61
N ALA A 166 13.68 -7.78 8.55
CA ALA A 166 13.12 -7.10 7.38
C ALA A 166 12.36 -8.07 6.48
N ARG A 167 11.22 -7.62 5.95
CA ARG A 167 10.36 -8.39 5.04
C ARG A 167 9.94 -7.57 3.84
N TYR A 168 9.91 -8.21 2.70
CA TYR A 168 9.42 -7.63 1.45
C TYR A 168 8.18 -8.38 0.96
N SER A 169 7.13 -7.62 0.69
CA SER A 169 5.87 -8.06 0.09
C SER A 169 5.71 -7.36 -1.26
N GLY A 170 5.77 -8.12 -2.34
CA GLY A 170 5.65 -7.59 -3.70
C GLY A 170 4.21 -7.34 -4.13
N GLY A 171 4.05 -6.86 -5.36
CA GLY A 171 2.75 -6.50 -5.92
C GLY A 171 1.74 -7.66 -6.03
N LYS A 172 2.19 -8.91 -6.04
CA LYS A 172 1.29 -10.08 -5.93
C LYS A 172 0.59 -10.13 -4.57
N THR A 173 1.29 -9.78 -3.49
CA THR A 173 0.69 -9.64 -2.16
C THR A 173 -0.37 -8.53 -2.17
N TRP A 174 -0.06 -7.38 -2.77
CA TRP A 174 -1.06 -6.30 -2.96
C TRP A 174 -2.31 -6.78 -3.67
N LEU A 175 -2.16 -7.49 -4.80
CA LEU A 175 -3.27 -8.05 -5.58
C LEU A 175 -4.08 -9.07 -4.78
N LEU A 176 -3.42 -9.93 -4.00
CA LEU A 176 -4.08 -10.92 -3.17
C LEU A 176 -5.02 -10.25 -2.16
N TYR A 177 -4.53 -9.27 -1.41
CA TYR A 177 -5.34 -8.59 -0.40
C TYR A 177 -6.50 -7.79 -1.01
N GLN A 178 -6.30 -7.17 -2.19
CA GLN A 178 -7.38 -6.57 -2.96
C GLN A 178 -8.44 -7.60 -3.36
N ALA A 179 -8.01 -8.77 -3.83
CA ALA A 179 -8.90 -9.82 -4.30
C ALA A 179 -9.71 -10.42 -3.13
N VAL A 180 -9.09 -10.64 -1.98
CA VAL A 180 -9.74 -11.14 -0.76
C VAL A 180 -10.86 -10.18 -0.33
N THR A 181 -10.54 -8.92 -0.17
CA THR A 181 -11.52 -7.91 0.28
C THR A 181 -12.62 -7.68 -0.76
N GLY A 182 -12.28 -7.71 -2.04
CA GLY A 182 -13.26 -7.63 -3.13
C GLY A 182 -14.20 -8.83 -3.17
N TYR A 183 -13.68 -10.03 -2.97
CA TYR A 183 -14.48 -11.26 -2.91
C TYR A 183 -15.49 -11.21 -1.74
N GLU A 184 -15.04 -10.84 -0.53
CA GLU A 184 -15.94 -10.68 0.62
C GLU A 184 -17.08 -9.70 0.34
N ILE A 185 -16.79 -8.56 -0.30
CA ILE A 185 -17.80 -7.56 -0.64
C ILE A 185 -18.82 -8.11 -1.66
N PHE A 186 -18.38 -8.90 -2.64
CA PHE A 186 -19.27 -9.43 -3.67
C PHE A 186 -20.12 -10.61 -3.20
N THR A 187 -19.56 -11.47 -2.33
CA THR A 187 -20.20 -12.74 -1.96
C THR A 187 -20.77 -12.74 -0.55
N GLY A 188 -20.28 -11.87 0.32
CA GLY A 188 -20.55 -11.90 1.77
C GLY A 188 -19.77 -13.00 2.50
N GLU A 189 -18.90 -13.73 1.81
CA GLU A 189 -18.15 -14.86 2.35
C GLU A 189 -16.63 -14.53 2.36
N ARG A 190 -15.93 -14.97 3.40
CA ARG A 190 -14.47 -14.85 3.46
C ARG A 190 -13.83 -15.93 2.60
N PRO A 191 -12.97 -15.59 1.63
CA PRO A 191 -12.33 -16.57 0.79
C PRO A 191 -11.23 -17.35 1.54
N ASP A 192 -10.87 -18.53 1.01
CA ASP A 192 -9.69 -19.26 1.41
C ASP A 192 -8.44 -18.55 0.87
N LEU A 193 -7.71 -17.89 1.76
CA LEU A 193 -6.54 -17.07 1.41
C LEU A 193 -5.44 -17.90 0.72
N GLN A 194 -5.22 -19.14 1.20
CA GLN A 194 -4.21 -20.03 0.62
C GLN A 194 -4.54 -20.39 -0.82
N LYS A 195 -5.78 -20.78 -1.09
CA LYS A 195 -6.23 -21.09 -2.46
C LYS A 195 -6.16 -19.88 -3.39
N MET A 196 -6.45 -18.69 -2.89
CA MET A 196 -6.31 -17.47 -3.69
C MET A 196 -4.85 -17.14 -3.98
N SER A 197 -3.96 -17.38 -3.02
CA SER A 197 -2.52 -17.20 -3.20
C SER A 197 -1.91 -18.17 -4.21
N ASP A 198 -2.37 -19.41 -4.25
CA ASP A 198 -1.84 -20.47 -5.11
C ASP A 198 -2.09 -20.20 -6.62
N VAL A 199 -3.01 -19.31 -6.97
CA VAL A 199 -3.34 -18.94 -8.36
C VAL A 199 -2.70 -17.61 -8.83
N LEU A 200 -1.96 -16.92 -7.98
CA LEU A 200 -1.21 -15.69 -8.28
C LEU A 200 0.26 -15.96 -8.57
#